data_642facbc33df297c59828d609c8ac302
#
_entry.id   642facbc33df297c59828d609c8ac302
#
_cell.length_a   1.000
_cell.length_b   1.000
_cell.length_c   1.000
_cell.angle_alpha   90.00
_cell.angle_beta   90.00
_cell.angle_gamma   90.00
#
_symmetry.space_group_name_H-M   'P 1'
#
loop_
_entity.id
_entity.type
_entity.pdbx_description
1 polymer ?
#
loop_
_entity_poly.entity_id
_entity_poly.type
_entity_poly.pdbx_seq_one_letter_code
_entity_poly.pdbx_strand_id
1 'polypeptide(L)'
;TGKGGRPGRVYRIKQEGIHLSFPRRDASSLLKWSLQLISQLGDEALEQAKIISYEDGRQMMQKLVASHKNHHTLLFDDKLTLLTNSAKLIGYIPEVRSNSNSKSLHFSIYNCPFHDQLTNHAEIVCQLHESYLRGQVDELFELNEFTQIENMQHQCDFCNYTIEVHN
;
A
#
# COMPACT_ATOMS: atom_id res chain seq x y z
N THR A 1 32.59 44.07 -6.95
CA THR A 1 31.52 44.60 -6.08
C THR A 1 30.28 43.71 -6.25
N GLY A 2 30.22 42.64 -5.45
CA GLY A 2 29.11 41.72 -5.47
C GLY A 2 27.86 42.34 -4.84
N LYS A 3 26.77 42.43 -5.58
CA LYS A 3 25.47 42.74 -5.03
C LYS A 3 24.99 41.48 -4.24
N GLY A 4 25.18 41.49 -2.93
CA GLY A 4 24.63 40.47 -2.05
C GLY A 4 23.11 40.58 -2.04
N GLY A 5 22.45 39.67 -2.77
CA GLY A 5 21.02 39.48 -2.65
C GLY A 5 20.71 38.82 -1.31
N ARG A 6 19.53 39.13 -0.75
CA ARG A 6 19.03 38.44 0.46
C ARG A 6 18.96 36.94 0.20
N PRO A 7 19.52 36.06 1.07
CA PRO A 7 19.45 34.62 0.88
C PRO A 7 17.98 34.16 0.70
N GLY A 8 17.72 33.40 -0.34
CA GLY A 8 16.41 32.81 -0.56
C GLY A 8 16.05 31.86 0.59
N ARG A 9 14.80 31.90 1.03
CA ARG A 9 14.30 30.92 2.00
C ARG A 9 13.97 29.62 1.25
N VAL A 10 14.58 28.51 1.67
CA VAL A 10 14.25 27.17 1.17
C VAL A 10 13.25 26.56 2.14
N TYR A 11 12.12 26.13 1.61
CA TYR A 11 11.09 25.41 2.37
C TYR A 11 11.17 23.93 2.01
N ARG A 12 11.14 23.07 3.02
CA ARG A 12 10.97 21.62 2.87
C ARG A 12 9.62 21.22 3.44
N ILE A 13 8.92 20.33 2.76
CA ILE A 13 7.74 19.67 3.31
C ILE A 13 8.22 18.78 4.46
N LYS A 14 7.61 18.91 5.64
CA LYS A 14 7.86 17.97 6.74
C LYS A 14 7.32 16.60 6.35
N GLN A 15 8.06 15.56 6.69
CA GLN A 15 7.59 14.17 6.48
C GLN A 15 6.43 13.82 7.42
N GLU A 16 6.35 14.49 8.58
CA GLU A 16 5.23 14.37 9.51
C GLU A 16 3.99 15.07 8.93
N GLY A 17 2.97 14.29 8.63
CA GLY A 17 1.66 14.80 8.21
C GLY A 17 0.94 15.53 9.35
N ILE A 18 -0.03 16.37 9.01
CA ILE A 18 -0.94 16.98 9.97
C ILE A 18 -2.31 16.37 9.78
N HIS A 19 -2.81 15.66 10.79
CA HIS A 19 -4.18 15.16 10.81
C HIS A 19 -5.11 16.22 11.39
N LEU A 20 -6.04 16.71 10.57
CA LEU A 20 -7.06 17.66 10.99
C LEU A 20 -8.43 16.97 10.98
N SER A 21 -9.08 16.90 12.15
CA SER A 21 -10.47 16.43 12.24
C SER A 21 -11.29 17.35 13.12
N PHE A 22 -12.49 17.68 12.65
CA PHE A 22 -13.44 18.46 13.43
C PHE A 22 -14.85 17.82 13.35
N PRO A 23 -15.47 17.47 14.49
CA PRO A 23 -14.88 17.41 15.82
C PRO A 23 -13.72 16.41 15.90
N ARG A 24 -12.84 16.57 16.91
CA ARG A 24 -11.69 15.67 17.11
C ARG A 24 -12.16 14.22 17.19
N ARG A 25 -11.57 13.37 16.36
CA ARG A 25 -11.81 11.92 16.35
C ARG A 25 -10.48 11.22 16.60
N ASP A 26 -10.44 10.37 17.61
CA ASP A 26 -9.21 9.69 18.03
C ASP A 26 -9.17 8.25 17.50
N ALA A 27 -9.09 8.12 16.19
CA ALA A 27 -8.90 6.81 15.54
C ALA A 27 -7.49 6.25 15.80
N SER A 28 -6.50 7.12 16.03
CA SER A 28 -5.12 6.71 16.27
C SER A 28 -4.95 5.94 17.58
N SER A 29 -5.63 6.34 18.66
CA SER A 29 -5.61 5.61 19.92
C SER A 29 -6.24 4.22 19.78
N LEU A 30 -7.38 4.11 19.08
CA LEU A 30 -8.02 2.83 18.82
C LEU A 30 -7.12 1.90 18.00
N LEU A 31 -6.49 2.42 16.95
CA LEU A 31 -5.53 1.67 16.13
C LEU A 31 -4.36 1.17 16.98
N LYS A 32 -3.76 2.03 17.79
CA LYS A 32 -2.66 1.66 18.70
C LYS A 32 -3.07 0.50 19.63
N TRP A 33 -4.24 0.59 20.27
CA TRP A 33 -4.72 -0.46 21.17
C TRP A 33 -4.98 -1.77 20.42
N SER A 34 -5.52 -1.71 19.21
CA SER A 34 -5.76 -2.89 18.36
C SER A 34 -4.45 -3.56 17.96
N LEU A 35 -3.43 -2.81 17.54
CA LEU A 35 -2.11 -3.35 17.21
C LEU A 35 -1.41 -3.95 18.42
N GLN A 36 -1.53 -3.30 19.58
CA GLN A 36 -1.00 -3.82 20.85
C GLN A 36 -1.70 -5.12 21.24
N LEU A 37 -3.01 -5.22 21.05
CA LEU A 37 -3.77 -6.45 21.32
C LEU A 37 -3.29 -7.59 20.43
N ILE A 38 -3.14 -7.37 19.13
CA ILE A 38 -2.61 -8.38 18.20
C ILE A 38 -1.23 -8.85 18.65
N SER A 39 -0.34 -7.91 18.99
CA SER A 39 1.00 -8.22 19.50
C SER A 39 0.99 -9.07 20.78
N GLN A 40 0.05 -8.82 21.69
CA GLN A 40 -0.07 -9.57 22.95
C GLN A 40 -0.67 -10.95 22.77
N LEU A 41 -1.59 -11.12 21.83
CA LEU A 41 -2.22 -12.41 21.54
C LEU A 41 -1.35 -13.33 20.68
N GLY A 42 -0.32 -12.78 20.01
CA GLY A 42 0.67 -13.54 19.25
C GLY A 42 0.22 -13.98 17.86
N ASP A 43 0.88 -15.01 17.33
CA ASP A 43 0.81 -15.42 15.93
C ASP A 43 -0.60 -15.76 15.44
N GLU A 44 -1.42 -16.40 16.27
CA GLU A 44 -2.79 -16.76 15.87
C GLU A 44 -3.64 -15.50 15.58
N ALA A 45 -3.52 -14.47 16.43
CA ALA A 45 -4.22 -13.21 16.21
C ALA A 45 -3.68 -12.46 14.98
N LEU A 46 -2.39 -12.53 14.73
CA LEU A 46 -1.77 -11.94 13.55
C LEU A 46 -2.26 -12.63 12.27
N GLU A 47 -2.30 -13.95 12.23
CA GLU A 47 -2.84 -14.69 11.08
C GLU A 47 -4.32 -14.38 10.82
N GLN A 48 -5.14 -14.28 11.85
CA GLN A 48 -6.53 -13.86 11.69
C GLN A 48 -6.64 -12.41 11.16
N ALA A 49 -5.81 -11.50 11.63
CA ALA A 49 -5.77 -10.13 11.16
C ALA A 49 -5.31 -10.05 9.68
N LYS A 50 -4.37 -10.88 9.26
CA LYS A 50 -3.93 -11.01 7.86
C LYS A 50 -5.06 -11.51 6.95
N ILE A 51 -5.84 -12.50 7.39
CA ILE A 51 -7.01 -12.99 6.65
C ILE A 51 -8.03 -11.86 6.46
N ILE A 52 -8.32 -11.10 7.52
CA ILE A 52 -9.25 -9.95 7.45
C ILE A 52 -8.74 -8.91 6.47
N SER A 53 -7.47 -8.57 6.55
CA SER A 53 -6.84 -7.58 5.67
C SER A 53 -6.83 -8.04 4.20
N TYR A 54 -6.54 -9.31 3.95
CA TYR A 54 -6.59 -9.91 2.62
C TYR A 54 -8.00 -9.83 2.01
N GLU A 55 -9.03 -10.22 2.76
CA GLU A 55 -10.41 -10.17 2.31
C GLU A 55 -10.89 -8.73 2.06
N ASP A 56 -10.43 -7.76 2.86
CA ASP A 56 -10.73 -6.34 2.61
C ASP A 56 -10.11 -5.87 1.28
N GLY A 57 -8.87 -6.28 1.01
CA GLY A 57 -8.19 -6.03 -0.27
C GLY A 57 -8.95 -6.61 -1.46
N ARG A 58 -9.42 -7.85 -1.36
CA ARG A 58 -10.26 -8.49 -2.38
C ARG A 58 -11.56 -7.74 -2.61
N GLN A 59 -12.31 -7.48 -1.54
CA GLN A 59 -13.60 -6.78 -1.62
C GLN A 59 -13.47 -5.37 -2.20
N MET A 60 -12.38 -4.67 -1.87
CA MET A 60 -12.08 -3.35 -2.43
C MET A 60 -11.92 -3.45 -3.95
N MET A 61 -11.15 -4.44 -4.44
CA MET A 61 -10.93 -4.63 -5.86
C MET A 61 -12.21 -5.09 -6.58
N GLN A 62 -13.00 -5.98 -5.99
CA GLN A 62 -14.31 -6.40 -6.52
C GLN A 62 -15.24 -5.20 -6.77
N LYS A 63 -15.28 -4.25 -5.84
CA LYS A 63 -16.08 -3.02 -5.99
C LYS A 63 -15.58 -2.18 -7.16
N LEU A 64 -14.26 -2.06 -7.35
CA LEU A 64 -13.68 -1.34 -8.46
C LEU A 64 -13.96 -2.02 -9.80
N VAL A 65 -13.79 -3.34 -9.87
CA VAL A 65 -14.14 -4.15 -11.06
C VAL A 65 -15.60 -3.98 -11.40
N ALA A 66 -16.51 -4.12 -10.44
CA ALA A 66 -17.95 -3.98 -10.66
C ALA A 66 -18.35 -2.58 -11.14
N SER A 67 -17.60 -1.55 -10.78
CA SER A 67 -17.82 -0.17 -11.24
C SER A 67 -17.21 0.13 -12.62
N HIS A 68 -16.38 -0.77 -13.16
CA HIS A 68 -15.75 -0.60 -14.46
C HIS A 68 -16.74 -0.88 -15.59
N LYS A 69 -16.70 -0.07 -16.66
CA LYS A 69 -17.68 -0.15 -17.79
C LYS A 69 -17.70 -1.53 -18.47
N ASN A 70 -16.56 -2.23 -18.52
CA ASN A 70 -16.39 -3.52 -19.17
C ASN A 70 -16.16 -4.66 -18.15
N HIS A 71 -16.85 -4.64 -17.02
CA HIS A 71 -16.62 -5.58 -15.90
C HIS A 71 -16.73 -7.07 -16.25
N HIS A 72 -17.36 -7.42 -17.38
CA HIS A 72 -17.49 -8.83 -17.80
C HIS A 72 -16.24 -9.40 -18.47
N THR A 73 -15.35 -8.56 -19.02
CA THR A 73 -14.15 -9.02 -19.73
C THR A 73 -13.07 -7.97 -19.60
N LEU A 74 -12.34 -8.00 -18.48
CA LEU A 74 -11.21 -7.10 -18.26
C LEU A 74 -9.99 -7.61 -19.01
N LEU A 75 -9.44 -6.78 -19.88
CA LEU A 75 -8.14 -7.03 -20.49
C LEU A 75 -7.02 -6.79 -19.45
N PHE A 76 -5.83 -7.31 -19.74
CA PHE A 76 -4.66 -7.14 -18.87
C PHE A 76 -4.39 -5.67 -18.53
N ASP A 77 -4.46 -4.77 -19.49
CA ASP A 77 -4.24 -3.34 -19.31
C ASP A 77 -5.33 -2.68 -18.44
N ASP A 78 -6.57 -3.17 -18.51
CA ASP A 78 -7.66 -2.71 -17.64
C ASP A 78 -7.40 -3.11 -16.18
N LYS A 79 -6.98 -4.37 -15.96
CA LYS A 79 -6.60 -4.88 -14.63
C LYS A 79 -5.44 -4.08 -14.05
N LEU A 80 -4.42 -3.81 -14.85
CA LEU A 80 -3.28 -2.99 -14.47
C LEU A 80 -3.70 -1.55 -14.10
N THR A 81 -4.60 -0.97 -14.87
CA THR A 81 -5.14 0.37 -14.61
C THR A 81 -5.93 0.40 -13.31
N LEU A 82 -6.74 -0.62 -13.03
CA LEU A 82 -7.50 -0.74 -11.77
C LEU A 82 -6.56 -0.83 -10.57
N LEU A 83 -5.54 -1.69 -10.64
CA LEU A 83 -4.55 -1.84 -9.57
C LEU A 83 -3.79 -0.53 -9.31
N THR A 84 -3.34 0.14 -10.37
CA THR A 84 -2.61 1.42 -10.26
C THR A 84 -3.51 2.54 -9.68
N ASN A 85 -4.76 2.59 -10.09
CA ASN A 85 -5.71 3.58 -9.57
C ASN A 85 -6.07 3.32 -8.11
N SER A 86 -6.24 2.06 -7.71
CA SER A 86 -6.44 1.69 -6.30
C SER A 86 -5.27 2.17 -5.43
N ALA A 87 -4.05 1.97 -5.88
CA ALA A 87 -2.86 2.42 -5.20
C ALA A 87 -2.83 3.96 -5.01
N LYS A 88 -3.18 4.71 -6.05
CA LYS A 88 -3.25 6.19 -6.00
C LYS A 88 -4.31 6.70 -5.02
N LEU A 89 -5.44 6.02 -4.90
CA LEU A 89 -6.51 6.39 -3.97
C LEU A 89 -6.06 6.33 -2.51
N ILE A 90 -5.12 5.45 -2.20
CA ILE A 90 -4.56 5.28 -0.85
C ILE A 90 -3.37 6.25 -0.61
N GLY A 91 -2.94 6.99 -1.64
CA GLY A 91 -1.81 7.92 -1.55
C GLY A 91 -0.46 7.30 -1.90
N TYR A 92 -0.44 6.13 -2.53
CA TYR A 92 0.78 5.53 -3.07
C TYR A 92 1.20 6.18 -4.37
N ILE A 93 2.49 6.11 -4.67
CA ILE A 93 3.04 6.47 -5.97
C ILE A 93 3.57 5.18 -6.60
N PRO A 94 2.73 4.38 -7.28
CA PRO A 94 3.17 3.14 -7.90
C PRO A 94 3.97 3.43 -9.16
N GLU A 95 5.11 2.77 -9.30
CA GLU A 95 5.80 2.65 -10.59
C GLU A 95 5.53 1.26 -11.15
N VAL A 96 4.88 1.19 -12.29
CA VAL A 96 4.59 -0.06 -12.98
C VAL A 96 5.53 -0.19 -14.16
N ARG A 97 6.30 -1.27 -14.18
CA ARG A 97 7.17 -1.64 -15.31
C ARG A 97 6.68 -2.95 -15.88
N SER A 98 6.15 -2.95 -17.08
CA SER A 98 5.84 -4.19 -17.80
C SER A 98 6.95 -4.50 -18.79
N ASN A 99 7.39 -5.76 -18.84
CA ASN A 99 8.33 -6.23 -19.81
C ASN A 99 7.54 -6.89 -20.97
N SER A 100 7.85 -6.55 -22.22
CA SER A 100 7.13 -7.04 -23.39
C SER A 100 7.17 -8.56 -23.58
N ASN A 101 8.09 -9.27 -22.92
CA ASN A 101 8.27 -10.71 -23.03
C ASN A 101 7.84 -11.52 -21.80
N SER A 102 7.51 -10.87 -20.69
CA SER A 102 6.92 -11.49 -19.50
C SER A 102 5.88 -10.53 -18.94
N LYS A 103 4.76 -11.07 -18.50
CA LYS A 103 3.74 -10.29 -17.80
C LYS A 103 4.15 -10.07 -16.34
N SER A 104 5.34 -9.54 -16.15
CA SER A 104 5.90 -9.20 -14.85
C SER A 104 5.66 -7.72 -14.57
N LEU A 105 5.08 -7.42 -13.42
CA LEU A 105 4.79 -6.07 -12.94
C LEU A 105 5.69 -5.78 -11.75
N HIS A 106 6.38 -4.65 -11.79
CA HIS A 106 7.09 -4.12 -10.63
C HIS A 106 6.28 -2.97 -10.04
N PHE A 107 6.09 -2.99 -8.74
CA PHE A 107 5.22 -2.08 -8.06
C PHE A 107 5.95 -1.52 -6.83
N SER A 108 6.18 -0.22 -6.81
CA SER A 108 6.89 0.48 -5.73
C SER A 108 5.97 1.41 -4.97
N ILE A 109 6.07 1.40 -3.66
CA ILE A 109 5.31 2.26 -2.74
C ILE A 109 6.31 3.14 -1.99
N TYR A 110 6.31 4.44 -2.28
CA TYR A 110 7.22 5.42 -1.65
C TYR A 110 6.60 6.12 -0.44
N ASN A 111 5.29 6.04 -0.27
CA ASN A 111 4.58 6.68 0.82
C ASN A 111 3.65 5.69 1.51
N CYS A 112 4.13 5.11 2.60
CA CYS A 112 3.31 4.20 3.38
C CYS A 112 2.24 4.97 4.16
N PRO A 113 0.93 4.69 3.97
CA PRO A 113 -0.13 5.39 4.70
C PRO A 113 -0.14 5.04 6.20
N PHE A 114 0.59 4.00 6.58
CA PHE A 114 0.72 3.53 7.96
C PHE A 114 2.06 3.91 8.59
N HIS A 115 2.80 4.83 7.97
CA HIS A 115 4.15 5.22 8.39
C HIS A 115 4.25 5.53 9.89
N ASP A 116 3.26 6.22 10.46
CA ASP A 116 3.25 6.59 11.88
C ASP A 116 3.22 5.38 12.84
N GLN A 117 2.80 4.21 12.35
CA GLN A 117 2.71 2.98 13.13
C GLN A 117 3.97 2.10 13.02
N LEU A 118 4.85 2.39 12.05
CA LEU A 118 6.04 1.58 11.81
C LEU A 118 7.05 1.64 12.97
N THR A 119 7.09 2.71 13.75
CA THR A 119 8.01 2.86 14.88
C THR A 119 7.82 1.78 15.95
N ASN A 120 6.57 1.37 16.22
CA ASN A 120 6.26 0.47 17.35
C ASN A 120 5.70 -0.89 16.91
N HIS A 121 5.12 -0.99 15.73
CA HIS A 121 4.37 -2.17 15.27
C HIS A 121 4.67 -2.50 13.80
N ALA A 122 5.90 -2.22 13.34
CA ALA A 122 6.28 -2.37 11.94
C ALA A 122 5.97 -3.75 11.38
N GLU A 123 6.34 -4.81 12.11
CA GLU A 123 6.15 -6.19 11.64
C GLU A 123 4.67 -6.51 11.39
N ILE A 124 3.79 -6.19 12.34
CA ILE A 124 2.34 -6.42 12.21
C ILE A 124 1.79 -5.59 11.04
N VAL A 125 2.08 -4.30 11.03
CA VAL A 125 1.55 -3.36 10.04
C VAL A 125 1.97 -3.74 8.62
N CYS A 126 3.24 -4.11 8.42
CA CYS A 126 3.73 -4.51 7.10
C CYS A 126 3.11 -5.82 6.62
N GLN A 127 2.93 -6.81 7.49
CA GLN A 127 2.28 -8.07 7.12
C GLN A 127 0.79 -7.87 6.79
N LEU A 128 0.06 -7.04 7.53
CA LEU A 128 -1.33 -6.70 7.20
C LEU A 128 -1.42 -5.97 5.86
N HIS A 129 -0.53 -5.02 5.64
CA HIS A 129 -0.49 -4.26 4.40
C HIS A 129 -0.15 -5.14 3.18
N GLU A 130 0.84 -6.02 3.31
CA GLU A 130 1.16 -6.99 2.26
C GLU A 130 -0.03 -7.90 1.97
N SER A 131 -0.72 -8.42 2.99
CA SER A 131 -1.90 -9.25 2.84
C SER A 131 -3.03 -8.52 2.10
N TYR A 132 -3.25 -7.24 2.41
CA TYR A 132 -4.22 -6.40 1.72
C TYR A 132 -3.88 -6.23 0.23
N LEU A 133 -2.61 -5.96 -0.09
CA LEU A 133 -2.15 -5.83 -1.48
C LEU A 133 -2.27 -7.17 -2.24
N ARG A 134 -1.91 -8.27 -1.60
CA ARG A 134 -2.07 -9.62 -2.15
C ARG A 134 -3.53 -9.91 -2.49
N GLY A 135 -4.46 -9.58 -1.59
CA GLY A 135 -5.88 -9.72 -1.86
C GLY A 135 -6.36 -8.94 -3.09
N GLN A 136 -5.83 -7.73 -3.31
CA GLN A 136 -6.12 -6.96 -4.53
C GLN A 136 -5.57 -7.60 -5.80
N VAL A 137 -4.37 -8.15 -5.75
CA VAL A 137 -3.72 -8.81 -6.88
C VAL A 137 -4.44 -10.10 -7.24
N ASP A 138 -4.74 -10.94 -6.24
CA ASP A 138 -5.40 -12.23 -6.45
C ASP A 138 -6.82 -12.07 -7.03
N GLU A 139 -7.51 -10.99 -6.71
CA GLU A 139 -8.82 -10.70 -7.30
C GLU A 139 -8.74 -10.34 -8.79
N LEU A 140 -7.63 -9.72 -9.22
CA LEU A 140 -7.45 -9.34 -10.62
C LEU A 140 -6.80 -10.44 -11.47
N PHE A 141 -5.90 -11.22 -10.88
CA PHE A 141 -5.06 -12.19 -11.59
C PHE A 141 -5.17 -13.55 -10.90
N GLU A 142 -5.91 -14.47 -11.48
CA GLU A 142 -6.16 -15.80 -10.91
C GLU A 142 -4.89 -16.63 -10.71
N LEU A 143 -3.95 -16.52 -11.67
CA LEU A 143 -2.66 -17.20 -11.62
C LEU A 143 -1.56 -16.17 -11.56
N ASN A 144 -1.09 -15.88 -10.34
CA ASN A 144 -0.02 -14.93 -10.12
C ASN A 144 0.93 -15.40 -9.03
N GLU A 145 2.16 -14.88 -9.08
CA GLU A 145 3.12 -14.97 -7.99
C GLU A 145 3.42 -13.55 -7.50
N PHE A 146 2.95 -13.23 -6.30
CA PHE A 146 3.16 -11.94 -5.65
C PHE A 146 4.28 -12.05 -4.64
N THR A 147 5.36 -11.30 -4.84
CA THR A 147 6.55 -11.33 -4.00
C THR A 147 6.95 -9.93 -3.54
N GLN A 148 7.16 -9.76 -2.24
CA GLN A 148 7.80 -8.58 -1.69
C GLN A 148 9.33 -8.72 -1.78
N ILE A 149 9.99 -7.79 -2.45
CA ILE A 149 11.45 -7.78 -2.63
C ILE A 149 12.12 -6.94 -1.56
N GLU A 150 11.56 -5.77 -1.26
CA GLU A 150 12.07 -4.82 -0.28
C GLU A 150 10.92 -4.20 0.50
N ASN A 151 11.17 -3.86 1.76
CA ASN A 151 10.21 -3.16 2.60
C ASN A 151 10.87 -2.09 3.47
N MET A 152 10.07 -1.15 3.95
CA MET A 152 10.51 -0.02 4.77
C MET A 152 11.01 -0.42 6.17
N GLN A 153 10.83 -1.66 6.60
CA GLN A 153 11.36 -2.15 7.87
C GLN A 153 12.89 -2.27 7.86
N HIS A 154 13.48 -2.51 6.69
CA HIS A 154 14.91 -2.75 6.52
C HIS A 154 15.67 -1.50 6.04
N GLN A 155 15.31 -0.31 6.55
CA GLN A 155 15.94 0.98 6.21
C GLN A 155 15.82 1.37 4.72
N CYS A 156 14.83 0.83 4.02
CA CYS A 156 14.49 1.26 2.67
C CYS A 156 13.44 2.39 2.73
N ASP A 157 13.58 3.37 1.85
CA ASP A 157 12.63 4.49 1.72
C ASP A 157 11.33 4.09 1.00
N PHE A 158 11.21 2.83 0.57
CA PHE A 158 10.09 2.32 -0.22
C PHE A 158 9.88 0.81 -0.01
N CYS A 159 8.70 0.32 -0.40
CA CYS A 159 8.42 -1.10 -0.52
C CYS A 159 8.36 -1.49 -2.00
N ASN A 160 9.02 -2.58 -2.38
CA ASN A 160 9.01 -3.14 -3.73
C ASN A 160 8.32 -4.49 -3.76
N TYR A 161 7.44 -4.64 -4.74
CA TYR A 161 6.74 -5.89 -5.03
C TYR A 161 6.91 -6.27 -6.49
N THR A 162 6.96 -7.56 -6.75
CA THR A 162 6.87 -8.13 -8.10
C THR A 162 5.64 -9.01 -8.19
N ILE A 163 4.91 -8.88 -9.29
CA ILE A 163 3.77 -9.71 -9.63
C ILE A 163 4.11 -10.41 -10.95
N GLU A 164 4.24 -11.73 -10.93
CA GLU A 164 4.37 -12.53 -12.13
C GLU A 164 3.02 -13.13 -12.49
N VAL A 165 2.49 -12.79 -13.66
CA VAL A 165 1.19 -13.26 -14.10
C VAL A 165 1.39 -14.40 -15.09
N HIS A 166 0.82 -15.55 -14.75
CA HIS A 166 0.83 -16.75 -15.58
C HIS A 166 -0.48 -16.82 -16.39
N ASN A 167 -0.36 -17.26 -17.65
CA ASN A 167 -1.51 -17.43 -18.55
C ASN A 167 -2.15 -18.80 -18.40
#